data_07788f6ab2a40114ff71bb00a0224a7e
#
_entry.id   07788f6ab2a40114ff71bb00a0224a7e
#
_cell.length_a   1.000
_cell.length_b   1.000
_cell.length_c   1.000
_cell.angle_alpha   90.00
_cell.angle_beta   90.00
_cell.angle_gamma   90.00
#
_symmetry.space_group_name_H-M   'P 1'
#
loop_
_entity.id
_entity.type
_entity.pdbx_description
1 polymer ?
#
loop_
_entity_poly.entity_id
_entity_poly.type
_entity_poly.pdbx_seq_one_letter_code
_entity_poly.pdbx_strand_id
1 'polypeptide(L)'
;DSSKIISEFGFLKPRKSADSAFAFDCPPEHLVKAAKTLRDSRDFRSLQDIAAIDMGPDSSPRFGAVYHFYSHSKKKYVRLVCMCADSARPALPSLCGVFKGADWHEREAYDLMGITFEGHPSLRRIMMWESYPWHPLRKDFPLSGRDAPLPDTFADNEDATKVVPAPEEGGPFHSPSTATIFASQREPRSADTAASAPENP
;
A
#
# COMPACT_ATOMS: atom_id res chain seq x y z
N ASP A 1 9.58 -27.10 3.42
CA ASP A 1 9.54 -27.54 4.80
C ASP A 1 8.97 -26.51 5.78
N SER A 2 7.68 -26.19 5.61
CA SER A 2 6.92 -25.32 6.53
C SER A 2 6.95 -25.86 7.97
N SER A 3 6.94 -27.20 8.14
CA SER A 3 7.03 -27.87 9.45
C SER A 3 8.28 -27.45 10.25
N LYS A 4 9.43 -27.26 9.58
CA LYS A 4 10.67 -26.81 10.25
C LYS A 4 10.61 -25.34 10.66
N ILE A 5 9.89 -24.51 9.94
CA ILE A 5 9.67 -23.10 10.31
C ILE A 5 8.75 -23.08 11.54
N ILE A 6 7.65 -23.83 11.52
CA ILE A 6 6.69 -23.90 12.63
C ILE A 6 7.34 -24.42 13.92
N SER A 7 8.18 -25.46 13.85
CA SER A 7 8.83 -26.04 15.04
C SER A 7 9.80 -25.08 15.74
N GLU A 8 10.38 -24.13 15.00
CA GLU A 8 11.30 -23.13 15.54
C GLU A 8 10.56 -21.87 16.05
N PHE A 9 9.45 -21.55 15.41
CA PHE A 9 8.61 -20.41 15.78
C PHE A 9 7.27 -20.91 16.34
N GLY A 10 7.24 -21.37 17.55
CA GLY A 10 6.02 -21.88 18.19
C GLY A 10 4.84 -20.90 18.27
N PHE A 11 5.08 -19.63 17.96
CA PHE A 11 4.08 -18.56 17.90
C PHE A 11 3.52 -18.30 16.51
N LEU A 12 4.13 -18.82 15.44
CA LEU A 12 3.61 -18.67 14.08
C LEU A 12 2.51 -19.70 13.82
N LYS A 13 1.37 -19.24 13.33
CA LYS A 13 0.25 -20.11 12.93
C LYS A 13 0.23 -20.25 11.42
N PRO A 14 0.21 -21.48 10.86
CA PRO A 14 0.13 -21.68 9.42
C PRO A 14 -1.16 -21.04 8.87
N ARG A 15 -1.00 -20.32 7.75
CA ARG A 15 -2.11 -19.72 7.01
C ARG A 15 -2.22 -20.37 5.64
N LYS A 16 -3.43 -20.71 5.23
CA LYS A 16 -3.68 -21.23 3.87
C LYS A 16 -3.36 -20.13 2.85
N SER A 17 -2.49 -20.44 1.91
CA SER A 17 -2.15 -19.57 0.79
C SER A 17 -2.65 -20.19 -0.52
N ALA A 18 -3.07 -19.35 -1.46
CA ALA A 18 -3.50 -19.81 -2.79
C ALA A 18 -2.30 -20.08 -3.71
N ASP A 19 -1.14 -19.53 -3.37
CA ASP A 19 0.12 -19.69 -4.08
C ASP A 19 1.07 -20.67 -3.36
N SER A 20 2.27 -20.89 -3.92
CA SER A 20 3.30 -21.74 -3.35
C SER A 20 4.07 -21.12 -2.20
N ALA A 21 3.74 -19.89 -1.77
CA ALA A 21 4.39 -19.22 -0.66
C ALA A 21 3.99 -19.82 0.68
N PHE A 22 4.96 -19.97 1.57
CA PHE A 22 4.67 -20.32 2.97
C PHE A 22 4.10 -19.10 3.69
N ALA A 23 2.84 -19.17 4.11
CA ALA A 23 2.15 -18.09 4.78
C ALA A 23 1.87 -18.42 6.24
N PHE A 24 2.09 -17.43 7.12
CA PHE A 24 1.89 -17.57 8.56
C PHE A 24 1.26 -16.32 9.14
N ASP A 25 0.37 -16.49 10.11
CA ASP A 25 -0.08 -15.42 11.00
C ASP A 25 0.98 -15.21 12.10
N CYS A 26 1.42 -13.98 12.27
CA CYS A 26 2.44 -13.58 13.22
C CYS A 26 1.88 -12.54 14.20
N PRO A 27 1.88 -12.78 15.50
CA PRO A 27 1.53 -11.77 16.48
C PRO A 27 2.50 -10.57 16.41
N PRO A 28 2.01 -9.31 16.59
CA PRO A 28 2.85 -8.10 16.49
C PRO A 28 4.09 -8.14 17.37
N GLU A 29 3.97 -8.59 18.60
CA GLU A 29 5.06 -8.68 19.59
C GLU A 29 6.20 -9.60 19.15
N HIS A 30 5.95 -10.51 18.23
CA HIS A 30 6.93 -11.46 17.71
C HIS A 30 7.45 -11.10 16.32
N LEU A 31 6.92 -10.09 15.66
CA LEU A 31 7.23 -9.74 14.27
C LEU A 31 8.73 -9.47 14.05
N VAL A 32 9.34 -8.62 14.88
CA VAL A 32 10.76 -8.27 14.77
C VAL A 32 11.65 -9.49 15.00
N LYS A 33 11.32 -10.33 15.97
CA LYS A 33 12.04 -11.57 16.26
C LYS A 33 11.93 -12.54 15.07
N ALA A 34 10.74 -12.73 14.53
CA ALA A 34 10.51 -13.59 13.38
C ALA A 34 11.32 -13.09 12.15
N ALA A 35 11.26 -11.80 11.85
CA ALA A 35 11.99 -11.18 10.74
C ALA A 35 13.52 -11.35 10.87
N LYS A 36 14.09 -11.12 12.06
CA LYS A 36 15.51 -11.37 12.33
C LYS A 36 15.89 -12.82 12.11
N THR A 37 15.12 -13.77 12.66
CA THR A 37 15.41 -15.20 12.51
C THR A 37 15.27 -15.67 11.06
N LEU A 38 14.27 -15.19 10.34
CA LEU A 38 14.12 -15.46 8.89
C LEU A 38 15.35 -14.98 8.12
N ARG A 39 15.85 -13.76 8.40
CA ARG A 39 17.02 -13.20 7.76
C ARG A 39 18.31 -13.95 8.11
N ASP A 40 18.57 -14.13 9.40
CA ASP A 40 19.88 -14.56 9.90
C ASP A 40 20.04 -16.09 9.89
N SER A 41 18.99 -16.84 10.27
CA SER A 41 19.05 -18.30 10.42
C SER A 41 18.43 -19.05 9.24
N ARG A 42 17.53 -18.42 8.48
CA ARG A 42 16.78 -19.09 7.41
C ARG A 42 17.09 -18.58 6.01
N ASP A 43 17.99 -17.62 5.89
CA ASP A 43 18.46 -17.05 4.61
C ASP A 43 17.37 -16.34 3.78
N PHE A 44 16.32 -15.81 4.44
CA PHE A 44 15.35 -14.92 3.82
C PHE A 44 15.84 -13.47 3.96
N ARG A 45 16.89 -13.12 3.22
CA ARG A 45 17.65 -11.87 3.36
C ARG A 45 17.02 -10.68 2.65
N SER A 46 16.00 -10.92 1.84
CA SER A 46 15.32 -9.87 1.09
C SER A 46 13.89 -9.69 1.59
N LEU A 47 13.58 -8.49 2.07
CA LEU A 47 12.22 -8.02 2.26
C LEU A 47 11.78 -7.42 0.93
N GLN A 48 10.82 -8.04 0.26
CA GLN A 48 10.36 -7.63 -1.06
C GLN A 48 9.28 -6.56 -0.98
N ASP A 49 8.40 -6.70 0.03
CA ASP A 49 7.23 -5.84 0.15
C ASP A 49 6.65 -5.87 1.56
N ILE A 50 6.00 -4.77 1.95
CA ILE A 50 5.10 -4.68 3.11
C ILE A 50 3.80 -4.06 2.62
N ALA A 51 2.80 -4.90 2.38
CA ALA A 51 1.49 -4.45 1.92
C ALA A 51 0.53 -4.27 3.11
N ALA A 52 0.00 -3.07 3.29
CA ALA A 52 -1.05 -2.83 4.27
C ALA A 52 -2.37 -3.47 3.84
N ILE A 53 -3.15 -3.96 4.79
CA ILE A 53 -4.47 -4.56 4.56
C ILE A 53 -5.53 -3.89 5.44
N ASP A 54 -6.71 -3.66 4.85
CA ASP A 54 -7.93 -3.27 5.53
C ASP A 54 -8.99 -4.34 5.29
N MET A 55 -9.44 -5.00 6.34
CA MET A 55 -10.46 -6.07 6.26
C MET A 55 -11.88 -5.51 6.16
N GLY A 56 -12.03 -4.19 6.30
CA GLY A 56 -13.30 -3.47 6.29
C GLY A 56 -13.75 -3.01 7.68
N PRO A 57 -14.69 -2.04 7.73
CA PRO A 57 -15.08 -1.38 8.98
C PRO A 57 -15.68 -2.33 10.00
N ASP A 58 -16.35 -3.40 9.56
CA ASP A 58 -17.01 -4.38 10.45
C ASP A 58 -16.07 -5.50 10.94
N SER A 59 -14.79 -5.47 10.54
CA SER A 59 -13.82 -6.50 10.88
C SER A 59 -13.06 -6.18 12.17
N SER A 60 -12.82 -7.20 12.99
CA SER A 60 -11.98 -7.11 14.18
C SER A 60 -11.07 -8.34 14.28
N PRO A 61 -9.74 -8.15 14.15
CA PRO A 61 -9.02 -6.92 13.85
C PRO A 61 -9.24 -6.45 12.40
N ARG A 62 -9.27 -5.12 12.20
CA ARG A 62 -9.50 -4.50 10.89
C ARG A 62 -8.23 -4.32 10.08
N PHE A 63 -7.20 -3.70 10.66
CA PHE A 63 -5.98 -3.35 9.97
C PHE A 63 -4.84 -4.32 10.24
N GLY A 64 -3.95 -4.45 9.28
CA GLY A 64 -2.74 -5.23 9.41
C GLY A 64 -1.78 -4.99 8.26
N ALA A 65 -0.69 -5.74 8.24
CA ALA A 65 0.27 -5.73 7.14
C ALA A 65 0.73 -7.14 6.78
N VAL A 66 1.02 -7.34 5.51
CA VAL A 66 1.57 -8.57 4.95
C VAL A 66 3.01 -8.29 4.55
N TYR A 67 3.93 -9.07 5.10
CA TYR A 67 5.36 -8.97 4.87
C TYR A 67 5.82 -10.10 3.97
N HIS A 68 6.45 -9.76 2.84
CA HIS A 68 6.95 -10.74 1.88
C HIS A 68 8.47 -10.84 1.96
N PHE A 69 8.96 -11.99 2.46
CA PHE A 69 10.38 -12.28 2.53
C PHE A 69 10.78 -13.27 1.44
N TYR A 70 11.94 -13.05 0.84
CA TYR A 70 12.47 -13.89 -0.21
C TYR A 70 13.88 -14.40 0.09
N SER A 71 14.12 -15.65 -0.22
CA SER A 71 15.44 -16.27 -0.20
C SER A 71 15.93 -16.53 -1.61
N HIS A 72 16.99 -15.84 -2.00
CA HIS A 72 17.60 -16.00 -3.33
C HIS A 72 18.21 -17.39 -3.52
N SER A 73 18.84 -17.95 -2.49
CA SER A 73 19.45 -19.27 -2.53
C SER A 73 18.42 -20.39 -2.65
N LYS A 74 17.32 -20.27 -1.93
CA LYS A 74 16.24 -21.28 -1.89
C LYS A 74 15.18 -21.05 -2.96
N LYS A 75 15.17 -19.87 -3.61
CA LYS A 75 14.14 -19.43 -4.58
C LYS A 75 12.71 -19.60 -4.03
N LYS A 76 12.51 -19.21 -2.76
CA LYS A 76 11.24 -19.39 -2.05
C LYS A 76 10.83 -18.11 -1.34
N TYR A 77 9.51 -17.94 -1.21
CA TYR A 77 8.89 -16.88 -0.44
C TYR A 77 8.38 -17.38 0.90
N VAL A 78 8.48 -16.51 1.91
CA VAL A 78 7.76 -16.61 3.18
C VAL A 78 6.94 -15.34 3.35
N ARG A 79 5.68 -15.51 3.71
CA ARG A 79 4.74 -14.42 3.98
C ARG A 79 4.35 -14.44 5.44
N LEU A 80 4.52 -13.31 6.12
CA LEU A 80 3.98 -13.11 7.46
C LEU A 80 2.81 -12.14 7.37
N VAL A 81 1.67 -12.53 7.95
CA VAL A 81 0.50 -11.65 8.10
C VAL A 81 0.43 -11.22 9.55
N CYS A 82 0.49 -9.93 9.80
CA CYS A 82 0.47 -9.34 11.13
C CYS A 82 -0.70 -8.38 11.25
N MET A 83 -1.65 -8.70 12.11
CA MET A 83 -2.82 -7.86 12.35
C MET A 83 -2.59 -6.94 13.53
N CYS A 84 -3.04 -5.68 13.42
CA CYS A 84 -3.00 -4.70 14.51
C CYS A 84 -3.97 -5.11 15.62
N ALA A 85 -3.56 -4.97 16.87
CA ALA A 85 -4.41 -5.30 18.01
C ALA A 85 -5.58 -4.31 18.19
N ASP A 86 -5.34 -3.04 17.90
CA ASP A 86 -6.33 -1.95 18.03
C ASP A 86 -6.67 -1.39 16.65
N SER A 87 -7.95 -1.43 16.28
CA SER A 87 -8.44 -0.87 15.02
C SER A 87 -8.63 0.65 15.05
N ALA A 88 -8.77 1.25 16.24
CA ALA A 88 -8.89 2.70 16.40
C ALA A 88 -7.52 3.39 16.27
N ARG A 89 -6.47 2.74 16.75
CA ARG A 89 -5.08 3.20 16.65
C ARG A 89 -4.19 2.08 16.16
N PRO A 90 -4.29 1.75 14.85
CA PRO A 90 -3.57 0.62 14.31
C PRO A 90 -2.06 0.86 14.37
N ALA A 91 -1.34 -0.06 15.02
CA ALA A 91 0.10 0.03 15.20
C ALA A 91 0.76 -1.35 15.03
N LEU A 92 1.96 -1.36 14.46
CA LEU A 92 2.82 -2.52 14.28
C LEU A 92 4.28 -2.14 14.59
N PRO A 93 5.12 -3.07 15.03
CA PRO A 93 6.54 -2.80 15.19
C PRO A 93 7.23 -2.57 13.84
N SER A 94 8.12 -1.58 13.75
CA SER A 94 8.92 -1.31 12.56
C SER A 94 9.97 -2.38 12.32
N LEU A 95 10.19 -2.73 11.06
CA LEU A 95 11.27 -3.58 10.59
C LEU A 95 12.48 -2.80 10.04
N CYS A 96 12.49 -1.47 10.09
CA CYS A 96 13.61 -0.65 9.60
C CYS A 96 14.96 -1.00 10.24
N GLY A 97 14.95 -1.43 11.51
CA GLY A 97 16.15 -1.91 12.21
C GLY A 97 16.63 -3.29 11.74
N VAL A 98 15.83 -4.01 10.97
CA VAL A 98 16.16 -5.33 10.41
C VAL A 98 16.41 -5.26 8.91
N PHE A 99 15.54 -4.57 8.18
CA PHE A 99 15.60 -4.38 6.73
C PHE A 99 15.49 -2.90 6.39
N LYS A 100 16.52 -2.31 5.81
CA LYS A 100 16.52 -0.88 5.45
C LYS A 100 15.41 -0.52 4.44
N GLY A 101 15.07 -1.45 3.54
CA GLY A 101 13.99 -1.26 2.57
C GLY A 101 12.60 -1.14 3.19
N ALA A 102 12.41 -1.54 4.45
CA ALA A 102 11.15 -1.40 5.16
C ALA A 102 10.70 0.06 5.31
N ASP A 103 11.64 1.01 5.38
CA ASP A 103 11.37 2.45 5.53
C ASP A 103 10.29 2.93 4.55
N TRP A 104 10.48 2.70 3.26
CA TRP A 104 9.56 3.17 2.23
C TRP A 104 8.18 2.50 2.29
N HIS A 105 8.15 1.19 2.46
CA HIS A 105 6.91 0.42 2.54
C HIS A 105 6.10 0.75 3.80
N GLU A 106 6.77 0.95 4.93
CA GLU A 106 6.11 1.33 6.19
C GLU A 106 5.54 2.74 6.11
N ARG A 107 6.25 3.68 5.48
CA ARG A 107 5.74 5.04 5.22
C ARG A 107 4.54 5.03 4.28
N GLU A 108 4.54 4.20 3.24
CA GLU A 108 3.39 4.03 2.34
C GLU A 108 2.17 3.49 3.11
N ALA A 109 2.36 2.43 3.90
CA ALA A 109 1.30 1.84 4.73
C ALA A 109 0.75 2.84 5.77
N TYR A 110 1.62 3.65 6.37
CA TYR A 110 1.23 4.75 7.26
C TYR A 110 0.42 5.80 6.50
N ASP A 111 0.92 6.26 5.37
CA ASP A 111 0.31 7.35 4.60
C ASP A 111 -1.08 6.96 4.07
N LEU A 112 -1.18 5.81 3.42
CA LEU A 112 -2.39 5.41 2.71
C LEU A 112 -3.43 4.69 3.58
N MET A 113 -3.01 4.01 4.65
CA MET A 113 -3.88 3.22 5.53
C MET A 113 -3.90 3.72 6.99
N GLY A 114 -2.95 4.55 7.40
CA GLY A 114 -2.85 5.09 8.76
C GLY A 114 -2.41 4.08 9.80
N ILE A 115 -1.57 3.10 9.40
CA ILE A 115 -0.93 2.17 10.34
C ILE A 115 0.35 2.81 10.86
N THR A 116 0.47 2.98 12.17
CA THR A 116 1.68 3.50 12.81
C THR A 116 2.73 2.39 12.95
N PHE A 117 4.00 2.68 12.61
CA PHE A 117 5.11 1.74 12.78
C PHE A 117 6.00 2.18 13.94
N GLU A 118 5.88 1.48 15.07
CA GLU A 118 6.62 1.79 16.29
C GLU A 118 8.12 1.52 16.11
N GLY A 119 8.93 2.54 16.43
CA GLY A 119 10.38 2.46 16.23
C GLY A 119 10.86 2.78 14.81
N HIS A 120 9.99 3.25 13.93
CA HIS A 120 10.37 3.77 12.62
C HIS A 120 11.19 5.07 12.78
N PRO A 121 12.35 5.22 12.09
CA PRO A 121 13.26 6.35 12.30
C PRO A 121 12.69 7.71 11.85
N SER A 122 11.80 7.72 10.86
CA SER A 122 11.24 8.95 10.29
C SER A 122 9.88 8.67 9.63
N LEU A 123 8.87 8.36 10.45
CA LEU A 123 7.53 8.04 9.95
C LEU A 123 6.82 9.32 9.50
N ARG A 124 6.78 9.56 8.20
CA ARG A 124 6.14 10.70 7.55
C ARG A 124 5.48 10.26 6.25
N ARG A 125 4.54 11.05 5.76
CA ARG A 125 3.86 10.77 4.50
C ARG A 125 4.84 10.69 3.32
N ILE A 126 4.47 9.98 2.28
CA ILE A 126 5.28 9.75 1.08
C ILE A 126 4.52 9.96 -0.22
N MET A 127 3.22 9.65 -0.24
CA MET A 127 2.35 9.75 -1.40
C MET A 127 1.50 11.02 -1.34
N MET A 128 0.97 11.33 -0.14
CA MET A 128 0.16 12.50 0.10
C MET A 128 1.03 13.60 0.73
N TRP A 129 0.57 14.86 0.65
CA TRP A 129 1.24 15.96 1.36
C TRP A 129 1.02 15.88 2.87
N GLU A 130 1.89 16.51 3.65
CA GLU A 130 1.96 16.32 5.10
C GLU A 130 0.67 16.69 5.83
N SER A 131 0.00 17.76 5.40
CA SER A 131 -1.25 18.23 6.00
C SER A 131 -2.51 17.49 5.48
N TYR A 132 -2.36 16.47 4.62
CA TYR A 132 -3.51 15.71 4.14
C TYR A 132 -4.17 14.92 5.28
N PRO A 133 -5.47 15.15 5.57
CA PRO A 133 -6.08 14.63 6.79
C PRO A 133 -6.60 13.19 6.70
N TRP A 134 -6.54 12.57 5.51
CA TRP A 134 -7.18 11.29 5.26
C TRP A 134 -6.18 10.18 4.94
N HIS A 135 -6.68 8.94 4.91
CA HIS A 135 -5.97 7.75 4.46
C HIS A 135 -6.75 7.13 3.28
N PRO A 136 -6.38 7.44 2.04
CA PRO A 136 -7.24 7.23 0.87
C PRO A 136 -7.45 5.77 0.45
N LEU A 137 -6.64 4.83 0.95
CA LEU A 137 -6.84 3.41 0.65
C LEU A 137 -7.65 2.65 1.71
N ARG A 138 -8.16 3.32 2.74
CA ARG A 138 -9.12 2.70 3.66
C ARG A 138 -10.43 2.40 2.94
N LYS A 139 -11.04 1.25 3.23
CA LYS A 139 -12.29 0.83 2.58
C LYS A 139 -13.50 1.74 2.86
N ASP A 140 -13.45 2.50 3.94
CA ASP A 140 -14.45 3.52 4.29
C ASP A 140 -14.16 4.90 3.67
N PHE A 141 -13.07 5.05 2.93
CA PHE A 141 -12.79 6.27 2.17
C PHE A 141 -13.55 6.23 0.84
N PRO A 142 -14.33 7.28 0.49
CA PRO A 142 -15.15 7.27 -0.72
C PRO A 142 -14.29 7.32 -1.99
N LEU A 143 -14.70 6.58 -3.02
CA LEU A 143 -14.02 6.57 -4.33
C LEU A 143 -14.02 7.95 -5.00
N SER A 144 -15.05 8.78 -4.74
CA SER A 144 -15.12 10.19 -5.21
C SER A 144 -14.09 11.10 -4.54
N GLY A 145 -13.36 10.59 -3.53
CA GLY A 145 -12.47 11.42 -2.72
C GLY A 145 -13.21 12.27 -1.67
N ARG A 146 -12.43 13.08 -0.97
CA ARG A 146 -12.92 14.10 -0.03
C ARG A 146 -12.13 15.37 -0.24
N ASP A 147 -12.77 16.51 -0.05
CA ASP A 147 -12.08 17.80 -0.08
C ASP A 147 -11.01 17.83 1.04
N ALA A 148 -9.82 18.24 0.66
CA ALA A 148 -8.69 18.38 1.56
C ALA A 148 -8.04 19.74 1.38
N PRO A 149 -7.50 20.36 2.45
CA PRO A 149 -6.74 21.60 2.31
C PRO A 149 -5.56 21.39 1.38
N LEU A 150 -5.30 22.36 0.52
CA LEU A 150 -4.13 22.35 -0.35
C LEU A 150 -2.85 22.42 0.48
N PRO A 151 -1.72 21.88 -0.03
CA PRO A 151 -0.42 22.04 0.60
C PRO A 151 -0.08 23.52 0.81
N ASP A 152 0.52 23.87 1.95
CA ASP A 152 0.88 25.24 2.31
C ASP A 152 1.76 25.93 1.25
N THR A 153 2.56 25.16 0.51
CA THR A 153 3.39 25.65 -0.61
C THR A 153 2.58 26.22 -1.77
N PHE A 154 1.28 25.94 -1.82
CA PHE A 154 0.37 26.43 -2.86
C PHE A 154 -0.64 27.46 -2.33
N ALA A 155 -0.70 27.65 -1.00
CA ALA A 155 -1.68 28.56 -0.39
C ALA A 155 -1.46 30.02 -0.76
N ASP A 156 -0.20 30.42 -1.03
CA ASP A 156 0.18 31.81 -1.36
C ASP A 156 0.20 32.09 -2.88
N ASN A 157 -0.11 31.09 -3.71
CA ASN A 157 -0.06 31.23 -5.15
C ASN A 157 -1.45 31.05 -5.75
N GLU A 158 -2.13 32.16 -6.09
CA GLU A 158 -3.46 32.14 -6.71
C GLU A 158 -3.53 31.31 -8.00
N ASP A 159 -2.38 31.16 -8.69
CA ASP A 159 -2.27 30.32 -9.90
C ASP A 159 -2.12 28.83 -9.58
N ALA A 160 -1.70 28.46 -8.37
CA ALA A 160 -1.54 27.06 -7.95
C ALA A 160 -2.87 26.35 -7.68
N THR A 161 -3.97 27.09 -7.54
CA THR A 161 -5.33 26.54 -7.40
C THR A 161 -5.92 26.11 -8.75
N LYS A 162 -5.30 26.53 -9.86
CA LYS A 162 -5.68 26.06 -11.18
C LYS A 162 -4.93 24.78 -11.49
N VAL A 163 -5.62 23.66 -11.42
CA VAL A 163 -5.13 22.42 -12.04
C VAL A 163 -4.95 22.74 -13.52
N VAL A 164 -3.70 22.95 -13.93
CA VAL A 164 -3.36 23.04 -15.34
C VAL A 164 -3.63 21.65 -15.90
N PRO A 165 -4.64 21.46 -16.76
CA PRO A 165 -4.83 20.17 -17.40
C PRO A 165 -3.54 19.80 -18.12
N ALA A 166 -3.17 18.53 -18.09
CA ALA A 166 -2.03 18.04 -18.86
C ALA A 166 -2.19 18.56 -20.29
N PRO A 167 -1.14 19.16 -20.89
CA PRO A 167 -1.24 19.68 -22.24
C PRO A 167 -1.73 18.56 -23.15
N GLU A 168 -2.83 18.79 -23.84
CA GLU A 168 -3.36 17.81 -24.80
C GLU A 168 -2.37 17.58 -25.95
N GLU A 169 -1.47 18.54 -26.14
CA GLU A 169 -0.38 18.50 -27.11
C GLU A 169 0.96 18.26 -26.39
N GLY A 170 1.67 17.20 -26.76
CA GLY A 170 3.06 16.97 -26.34
C GLY A 170 3.28 16.00 -25.17
N GLY A 171 2.27 15.29 -24.70
CA GLY A 171 2.48 14.12 -23.82
C GLY A 171 3.20 12.99 -24.55
N PRO A 172 3.88 12.07 -23.84
CA PRO A 172 4.65 10.97 -24.46
C PRO A 172 3.81 10.07 -25.39
N PHE A 173 2.50 10.20 -25.34
CA PHE A 173 1.54 9.43 -26.15
C PHE A 173 0.72 10.28 -27.13
N HIS A 174 0.93 11.61 -27.19
CA HIS A 174 0.25 12.52 -28.12
C HIS A 174 1.25 13.25 -28.99
N SER A 175 1.22 12.96 -30.28
CA SER A 175 1.85 13.78 -31.31
C SER A 175 0.78 14.65 -31.96
N PRO A 176 1.05 15.93 -32.27
CA PRO A 176 0.10 16.80 -32.98
C PRO A 176 -0.43 16.19 -34.28
N SER A 177 0.39 15.38 -34.95
CA SER A 177 0.02 14.68 -36.19
C SER A 177 -0.89 13.46 -35.99
N THR A 178 -1.04 12.97 -34.75
CA THR A 178 -1.83 11.79 -34.42
C THR A 178 -3.05 12.13 -33.55
N ALA A 179 -3.21 13.38 -33.11
CA ALA A 179 -4.31 13.83 -32.26
C ALA A 179 -5.70 13.43 -32.81
N THR A 180 -5.88 13.50 -34.13
CA THR A 180 -7.13 13.12 -34.79
C THR A 180 -7.39 11.60 -34.78
N ILE A 181 -6.31 10.79 -34.79
CA ILE A 181 -6.42 9.32 -34.78
C ILE A 181 -6.73 8.83 -33.38
N PHE A 182 -6.11 9.41 -32.36
CA PHE A 182 -6.32 9.02 -30.96
C PHE A 182 -7.60 9.57 -30.36
N ALA A 183 -8.16 10.68 -30.86
CA ALA A 183 -9.46 11.17 -30.43
C ALA A 183 -10.59 10.15 -30.66
N SER A 184 -10.47 9.32 -31.71
CA SER A 184 -11.43 8.26 -31.99
C SER A 184 -11.21 6.96 -31.18
N GLN A 185 -10.05 6.80 -30.54
CA GLN A 185 -9.68 5.61 -29.76
C GLN A 185 -9.59 5.87 -28.25
N ARG A 186 -9.92 7.07 -27.84
CA ARG A 186 -9.93 7.46 -26.43
C ARG A 186 -11.05 6.74 -25.69
N GLU A 187 -10.75 6.21 -24.51
CA GLU A 187 -11.78 5.68 -23.63
C GLU A 187 -12.85 6.75 -23.36
N PRO A 188 -14.14 6.42 -23.55
CA PRO A 188 -15.21 7.38 -23.33
C PRO A 188 -15.22 7.83 -21.87
N ARG A 189 -15.16 9.12 -21.63
CA ARG A 189 -15.40 9.68 -20.30
C ARG A 189 -16.87 9.47 -19.95
N SER A 190 -17.21 9.42 -18.66
CA SER A 190 -18.60 9.27 -18.21
C SER A 190 -19.56 10.32 -18.80
N ALA A 191 -19.05 11.52 -19.12
CA ALA A 191 -19.80 12.56 -19.84
C ALA A 191 -20.08 12.20 -21.31
N ASP A 192 -19.17 11.48 -21.96
CA ASP A 192 -19.33 11.09 -23.37
C ASP A 192 -20.35 9.94 -23.51
N THR A 193 -20.47 9.11 -22.46
CA THR A 193 -21.45 8.00 -22.41
C THR A 193 -22.88 8.52 -22.21
N ALA A 194 -23.07 9.65 -21.52
CA ALA A 194 -24.38 10.24 -21.32
C ALA A 194 -24.94 10.90 -22.58
N ALA A 195 -24.07 11.34 -23.51
CA ALA A 195 -24.48 11.96 -24.77
C ALA A 195 -24.86 10.94 -25.88
N SER A 196 -24.54 9.66 -25.70
CA SER A 196 -24.78 8.62 -26.69
C SER A 196 -25.93 7.65 -26.36
N ALA A 197 -26.69 7.92 -25.29
CA ALA A 197 -27.90 7.15 -25.02
C ALA A 197 -28.95 7.46 -26.13
N PRO A 198 -29.40 6.47 -26.90
CA PRO A 198 -30.45 6.73 -27.90
C PRO A 198 -31.73 7.12 -27.16
N GLU A 199 -32.32 8.25 -27.56
CA GLU A 199 -33.69 8.57 -27.20
C GLU A 199 -34.56 7.41 -27.69
N ASN A 200 -35.11 6.65 -26.76
CA ASN A 200 -36.11 5.63 -27.07
C ASN A 200 -37.40 6.31 -27.60
N PRO A 201 -37.92 5.84 -28.68
CA PRO A 201 -39.18 6.38 -29.27
C PRO A 201 -40.42 6.06 -28.42
#